data_da61577299ecac99d520e666465b358c
#
_entry.id   da61577299ecac99d520e666465b358c
#
_cell.length_a   1.000
_cell.length_b   1.000
_cell.length_c   1.000
_cell.angle_alpha   90.00
_cell.angle_beta   90.00
_cell.angle_gamma   90.00
#
_symmetry.space_group_name_H-M   'P 1'
#
loop_
_entity.id
_entity.type
_entity.pdbx_description
1 polymer ?
#
loop_
_entity_poly.entity_id
_entity_poly.type
_entity_poly.pdbx_seq_one_letter_code
_entity_poly.pdbx_strand_id
1 'polypeptide(L)'
;MSCAVALAEAGFRVRLLEKRPHLGGRATSYTLPDGSEVDNCQHVTLGCCTNLADFYRRVGASEKIRFYGRLYFVDAAGRRSTIESSWLPPPMHMAPSFLLFGALAAQEKRCIAQALLAIARAGGHPEGIDGGGSMLAWLQSMKQTPAAIERFWRVVLVSALDEELSRMDARYGIDVFWKAFLGSRQGYRVGIPTVPLAELYDGGCDAVTRRGGEVRLRCGVREIRTQDRRFANALLEDGSEIEADACVAAVPHGVLLDLAPAGLSGPGAPLEGLQHLKTSPITSVHFWFEGKVMEEPFLALLDHTTQWIFNKSALNSGDVTGGGPAHLTTELPRAEPPDTQYLQLVISASYDLVPRSRQEIIDLCRRELAAVLPATRDARLRKATVIKEVHATFSPEPGVDRWRPNQDIGMENLFLAGDWTGTGWPSTMEGAVRSGYLAAEAVAARLGRPCKFLQPGLPFEGLSKLWAHRNGN
;
A
#
# COMPACT_ATOMS: atom_id res chain seq x y z
N MET A 1 -3.09 -7.12 13.05
CA MET A 1 -4.32 -6.47 13.55
C MET A 1 -5.58 -7.01 12.88
N SER A 2 -5.72 -7.04 11.54
CA SER A 2 -6.92 -7.55 10.86
C SER A 2 -7.33 -8.96 11.30
N CYS A 3 -6.35 -9.87 11.46
CA CYS A 3 -6.58 -11.20 12.04
C CYS A 3 -7.15 -11.13 13.46
N ALA A 4 -6.56 -10.30 14.33
CA ALA A 4 -7.00 -10.15 15.72
C ALA A 4 -8.44 -9.63 15.84
N VAL A 5 -8.79 -8.61 15.05
CA VAL A 5 -10.15 -8.06 15.00
C VAL A 5 -11.15 -9.10 14.50
N ALA A 6 -10.82 -9.81 13.40
CA ALA A 6 -11.68 -10.83 12.82
C ALA A 6 -11.94 -11.99 13.81
N LEU A 7 -10.90 -12.51 14.45
CA LEU A 7 -11.04 -13.58 15.45
C LEU A 7 -11.81 -13.13 16.70
N ALA A 8 -11.56 -11.90 17.18
CA ALA A 8 -12.32 -11.34 18.31
C ALA A 8 -13.82 -11.22 17.97
N GLU A 9 -14.17 -10.77 16.75
CA GLU A 9 -15.55 -10.73 16.27
C GLU A 9 -16.20 -12.10 16.16
N ALA A 10 -15.43 -13.12 15.84
CA ALA A 10 -15.89 -14.53 15.85
C ALA A 10 -15.99 -15.14 17.27
N GLY A 11 -15.71 -14.36 18.32
CA GLY A 11 -15.83 -14.79 19.72
C GLY A 11 -14.64 -15.61 20.22
N PHE A 12 -13.47 -15.49 19.59
CA PHE A 12 -12.23 -16.00 20.16
C PHE A 12 -11.63 -14.99 21.14
N ARG A 13 -11.01 -15.50 22.19
CA ARG A 13 -10.24 -14.65 23.12
C ARG A 13 -8.85 -14.37 22.51
N VAL A 14 -8.63 -13.17 22.06
CA VAL A 14 -7.41 -12.78 21.32
C VAL A 14 -6.46 -12.01 22.24
N ARG A 15 -5.17 -12.34 22.19
CA ARG A 15 -4.08 -11.56 22.74
C ARG A 15 -3.21 -11.05 21.61
N LEU A 16 -3.19 -9.72 21.40
CA LEU A 16 -2.37 -9.04 20.40
C LEU A 16 -1.13 -8.45 21.08
N LEU A 17 0.06 -8.85 20.62
CA LEU A 17 1.35 -8.35 21.10
C LEU A 17 1.97 -7.45 20.02
N GLU A 18 2.41 -6.27 20.40
CA GLU A 18 3.09 -5.31 19.53
C GLU A 18 4.33 -4.73 20.27
N LYS A 19 5.49 -4.84 19.63
CA LYS A 19 6.76 -4.32 20.17
C LYS A 19 6.77 -2.79 20.25
N ARG A 20 6.14 -2.11 19.27
CA ARG A 20 6.08 -0.65 19.21
C ARG A 20 5.05 -0.07 20.20
N PRO A 21 5.13 1.23 20.51
CA PRO A 21 4.14 1.90 21.37
C PRO A 21 2.79 2.16 20.67
N HIS A 22 2.65 1.83 19.41
CA HIS A 22 1.46 2.05 18.58
C HIS A 22 1.24 0.89 17.60
N LEU A 23 0.01 0.72 17.15
CA LEU A 23 -0.37 -0.22 16.11
C LEU A 23 -0.10 0.35 14.70
N GLY A 24 -0.31 -0.47 13.64
CA GLY A 24 -0.21 -0.05 12.25
C GLY A 24 1.02 -0.60 11.52
N GLY A 25 2.03 -1.08 12.24
CA GLY A 25 3.24 -1.67 11.63
C GLY A 25 4.01 -0.63 10.80
N ARG A 26 4.15 -0.86 9.49
CA ARG A 26 4.82 0.06 8.55
C ARG A 26 3.95 1.26 8.16
N ALA A 27 2.62 1.14 8.22
CA ALA A 27 1.71 2.26 8.04
C ALA A 27 1.52 2.99 9.36
N THR A 28 2.42 3.93 9.67
CA THR A 28 2.48 4.61 10.96
C THR A 28 2.92 6.06 10.85
N SER A 29 2.76 6.80 11.93
CA SER A 29 3.20 8.19 12.09
C SER A 29 4.29 8.29 13.16
N TYR A 30 5.12 9.32 13.06
CA TYR A 30 6.18 9.64 14.00
C TYR A 30 6.02 11.06 14.53
N THR A 31 6.23 11.25 15.82
CA THR A 31 6.36 12.59 16.42
C THR A 31 7.83 13.02 16.32
N LEU A 32 8.09 14.13 15.64
CA LEU A 32 9.41 14.72 15.54
C LEU A 32 9.80 15.44 16.84
N PRO A 33 11.10 15.77 17.07
CA PRO A 33 11.55 16.43 18.30
C PRO A 33 10.89 17.77 18.59
N ASP A 34 10.37 18.46 17.58
CA ASP A 34 9.64 19.72 17.70
C ASP A 34 8.13 19.55 17.95
N GLY A 35 7.67 18.32 18.15
CA GLY A 35 6.28 17.99 18.40
C GLY A 35 5.42 17.83 17.13
N SER A 36 5.93 18.13 15.94
CA SER A 36 5.19 17.91 14.71
C SER A 36 5.06 16.43 14.39
N GLU A 37 3.91 16.02 13.87
CA GLU A 37 3.62 14.65 13.47
C GLU A 37 3.80 14.47 11.96
N VAL A 38 4.47 13.39 11.56
CA VAL A 38 4.71 13.02 10.16
C VAL A 38 4.43 11.55 9.95
N ASP A 39 3.82 11.21 8.82
CA ASP A 39 3.69 9.82 8.40
C ASP A 39 5.03 9.29 7.88
N ASN A 40 5.35 8.02 8.11
CA ASN A 40 6.59 7.44 7.58
C ASN A 40 6.64 7.53 6.05
N CYS A 41 5.49 7.38 5.40
CA CYS A 41 5.24 7.62 3.98
C CYS A 41 3.75 7.92 3.78
N GLN A 42 3.36 8.54 2.68
CA GLN A 42 1.94 8.62 2.34
C GLN A 42 1.44 7.23 1.94
N HIS A 43 0.44 6.75 2.64
CA HIS A 43 -0.28 5.54 2.28
C HIS A 43 -1.61 5.91 1.63
N VAL A 44 -1.84 5.38 0.44
CA VAL A 44 -3.10 5.54 -0.29
C VAL A 44 -3.77 4.18 -0.45
N THR A 45 -5.09 4.18 -0.53
CA THR A 45 -5.85 3.00 -0.94
C THR A 45 -6.48 3.23 -2.31
N LEU A 46 -6.75 2.17 -3.04
CA LEU A 46 -7.56 2.24 -4.25
C LEU A 46 -8.96 1.67 -3.99
N GLY A 47 -9.94 2.11 -4.75
CA GLY A 47 -11.31 1.62 -4.63
C GLY A 47 -11.46 0.11 -4.78
N CYS A 48 -10.51 -0.56 -5.45
CA CYS A 48 -10.48 -2.02 -5.58
C CYS A 48 -9.99 -2.76 -4.31
N CYS A 49 -9.50 -2.05 -3.28
CA CYS A 49 -9.01 -2.61 -2.02
C CYS A 49 -10.16 -2.92 -1.05
N THR A 50 -10.98 -3.92 -1.36
CA THR A 50 -12.23 -4.21 -0.65
C THR A 50 -12.03 -4.74 0.77
N ASN A 51 -10.97 -5.50 1.00
CA ASN A 51 -10.67 -6.03 2.34
C ASN A 51 -10.13 -4.95 3.27
N LEU A 52 -9.32 -4.03 2.76
CA LEU A 52 -8.86 -2.87 3.51
C LEU A 52 -10.04 -1.96 3.89
N ALA A 53 -10.97 -1.72 2.96
CA ALA A 53 -12.18 -0.96 3.23
C ALA A 53 -13.06 -1.63 4.30
N ASP A 54 -13.22 -2.96 4.25
CA ASP A 54 -13.93 -3.74 5.29
C ASP A 54 -13.21 -3.63 6.64
N PHE A 55 -11.88 -3.72 6.65
CA PHE A 55 -11.12 -3.55 7.89
C PHE A 55 -11.30 -2.15 8.50
N TYR A 56 -11.22 -1.08 7.70
CA TYR A 56 -11.48 0.28 8.18
C TYR A 56 -12.89 0.42 8.76
N ARG A 57 -13.89 -0.22 8.15
CA ARG A 57 -15.25 -0.26 8.69
C ARG A 57 -15.32 -0.97 10.06
N ARG A 58 -14.64 -2.11 10.23
CA ARG A 58 -14.60 -2.88 11.48
C ARG A 58 -13.97 -2.10 12.64
N VAL A 59 -12.96 -1.30 12.34
CA VAL A 59 -12.25 -0.48 13.34
C VAL A 59 -12.77 0.95 13.43
N GLY A 60 -13.85 1.29 12.70
CA GLY A 60 -14.47 2.62 12.76
C GLY A 60 -13.66 3.74 12.08
N ALA A 61 -12.79 3.39 11.13
CA ALA A 61 -11.92 4.34 10.43
C ALA A 61 -12.41 4.74 9.03
N SER A 62 -13.57 4.28 8.56
CA SER A 62 -14.04 4.55 7.20
C SER A 62 -14.15 6.03 6.87
N GLU A 63 -14.67 6.85 7.79
CA GLU A 63 -14.86 8.29 7.61
C GLU A 63 -13.53 9.07 7.61
N LYS A 64 -12.43 8.43 8.05
CA LYS A 64 -11.08 8.99 8.04
C LYS A 64 -10.40 8.84 6.67
N ILE A 65 -11.05 8.24 5.68
CA ILE A 65 -10.52 8.05 4.32
C ILE A 65 -11.38 8.84 3.33
N ARG A 66 -10.76 9.78 2.63
CA ARG A 66 -11.41 10.57 1.57
C ARG A 66 -11.04 10.02 0.19
N PHE A 67 -12.06 9.72 -0.62
CA PHE A 67 -11.86 9.19 -1.98
C PHE A 67 -11.93 10.28 -3.05
N TYR A 68 -10.91 10.32 -3.89
CA TYR A 68 -10.78 11.22 -5.04
C TYR A 68 -10.97 10.45 -6.35
N GLY A 69 -11.81 10.98 -7.23
CA GLY A 69 -12.05 10.43 -8.56
C GLY A 69 -11.30 11.14 -9.68
N ARG A 70 -10.57 12.22 -9.36
CA ARG A 70 -9.72 12.95 -10.31
C ARG A 70 -8.27 12.83 -9.88
N LEU A 71 -7.42 12.39 -10.80
CA LEU A 71 -5.98 12.28 -10.63
C LEU A 71 -5.31 13.46 -11.33
N TYR A 72 -4.35 14.09 -10.68
CA TYR A 72 -3.65 15.28 -11.16
C TYR A 72 -2.21 14.94 -11.51
N PHE A 73 -1.76 15.43 -12.68
CA PHE A 73 -0.42 15.17 -13.20
C PHE A 73 0.23 16.48 -13.67
N VAL A 74 1.55 16.58 -13.54
CA VAL A 74 2.36 17.66 -14.09
C VAL A 74 3.60 17.07 -14.76
N ASP A 75 3.95 17.56 -15.96
CA ASP A 75 5.20 17.18 -16.63
C ASP A 75 6.33 18.17 -16.34
N ALA A 76 7.54 17.86 -16.79
CA ALA A 76 8.73 18.69 -16.60
C ALA A 76 8.62 20.11 -17.23
N ALA A 77 7.69 20.30 -18.18
CA ALA A 77 7.39 21.60 -18.75
C ALA A 77 6.34 22.40 -17.94
N GLY A 78 5.87 21.85 -16.81
CA GLY A 78 4.83 22.46 -15.97
C GLY A 78 3.40 22.31 -16.53
N ARG A 79 3.19 21.51 -17.58
CA ARG A 79 1.86 21.30 -18.14
C ARG A 79 1.07 20.35 -17.25
N ARG A 80 -0.12 20.78 -16.87
CA ARG A 80 -1.03 19.99 -16.02
C ARG A 80 -1.99 19.17 -16.85
N SER A 81 -2.28 17.97 -16.39
CA SER A 81 -3.24 17.05 -17.00
C SER A 81 -4.02 16.34 -15.92
N THR A 82 -5.22 15.87 -16.24
CA THR A 82 -6.05 15.11 -15.29
C THR A 82 -6.56 13.83 -15.92
N ILE A 83 -6.76 12.81 -15.09
CA ILE A 83 -7.42 11.57 -15.46
C ILE A 83 -8.61 11.39 -14.52
N GLU A 84 -9.79 11.15 -15.10
CA GLU A 84 -11.04 10.89 -14.36
C GLU A 84 -12.00 10.01 -15.15
N SER A 85 -12.92 9.37 -14.46
CA SER A 85 -13.96 8.54 -15.06
C SER A 85 -15.05 9.38 -15.70
N SER A 86 -15.54 8.92 -16.85
CA SER A 86 -16.70 9.46 -17.55
C SER A 86 -17.92 8.54 -17.38
N TRP A 87 -19.01 8.87 -18.08
CA TRP A 87 -20.24 8.06 -18.15
C TRP A 87 -20.08 6.74 -18.92
N LEU A 88 -19.03 6.59 -19.74
CA LEU A 88 -18.79 5.37 -20.52
C LEU A 88 -18.61 4.14 -19.59
N PRO A 89 -19.04 2.95 -20.03
CA PRO A 89 -18.85 1.72 -19.24
C PRO A 89 -17.38 1.28 -19.23
N PRO A 90 -16.91 0.58 -18.19
CA PRO A 90 -15.61 -0.07 -18.20
C PRO A 90 -15.45 -1.05 -19.38
N PRO A 91 -14.26 -1.12 -20.00
CA PRO A 91 -13.03 -0.42 -19.63
C PRO A 91 -12.87 1.00 -20.22
N MET A 92 -13.87 1.52 -20.92
CA MET A 92 -13.79 2.78 -21.68
C MET A 92 -14.02 4.03 -20.83
N HIS A 93 -14.39 3.89 -19.55
CA HIS A 93 -14.81 5.01 -18.70
C HIS A 93 -13.74 6.11 -18.51
N MET A 94 -12.46 5.79 -18.65
CA MET A 94 -11.36 6.77 -18.55
C MET A 94 -10.89 7.28 -19.93
N ALA A 95 -11.42 6.75 -21.03
CA ALA A 95 -10.94 7.08 -22.37
C ALA A 95 -11.05 8.57 -22.74
N PRO A 96 -12.13 9.32 -22.40
CA PRO A 96 -12.20 10.74 -22.73
C PRO A 96 -11.09 11.57 -22.08
N SER A 97 -10.85 11.41 -20.78
CA SER A 97 -9.79 12.14 -20.07
C SER A 97 -8.39 11.68 -20.53
N PHE A 98 -8.21 10.40 -20.83
CA PHE A 98 -6.97 9.88 -21.39
C PHE A 98 -6.66 10.47 -22.79
N LEU A 99 -7.65 10.64 -23.65
CA LEU A 99 -7.47 11.28 -24.95
C LEU A 99 -7.05 12.76 -24.83
N LEU A 100 -7.52 13.45 -23.79
CA LEU A 100 -7.16 14.83 -23.48
C LEU A 100 -5.85 14.97 -22.70
N PHE A 101 -5.24 13.86 -22.26
CA PHE A 101 -4.02 13.89 -21.47
C PHE A 101 -2.85 14.50 -22.26
N GLY A 102 -2.42 15.71 -21.87
CA GLY A 102 -1.49 16.54 -22.67
C GLY A 102 -0.03 16.09 -22.65
N ALA A 103 0.37 15.25 -21.66
CA ALA A 103 1.75 14.80 -21.52
C ALA A 103 2.15 13.67 -22.50
N LEU A 104 1.19 13.11 -23.26
CA LEU A 104 1.39 12.02 -24.21
C LEU A 104 0.97 12.45 -25.61
N ALA A 105 1.77 12.15 -26.62
CA ALA A 105 1.40 12.34 -28.03
C ALA A 105 0.44 11.24 -28.51
N ALA A 106 -0.11 11.39 -29.71
CA ALA A 106 -1.09 10.45 -30.25
C ALA A 106 -0.54 9.02 -30.41
N GLN A 107 0.75 8.89 -30.73
CA GLN A 107 1.43 7.61 -30.86
C GLN A 107 1.50 6.86 -29.54
N GLU A 108 1.91 7.55 -28.45
CA GLU A 108 1.96 6.98 -27.11
C GLU A 108 0.56 6.54 -26.64
N LYS A 109 -0.44 7.39 -26.83
CA LYS A 109 -1.84 7.05 -26.49
C LYS A 109 -2.33 5.81 -27.22
N ARG A 110 -1.98 5.66 -28.50
CA ARG A 110 -2.36 4.51 -29.32
C ARG A 110 -1.71 3.21 -28.82
N CYS A 111 -0.39 3.21 -28.58
CA CYS A 111 0.29 2.01 -28.10
C CYS A 111 -0.16 1.61 -26.68
N ILE A 112 -0.39 2.57 -25.78
CA ILE A 112 -0.96 2.33 -24.44
C ILE A 112 -2.36 1.71 -24.57
N ALA A 113 -3.25 2.28 -25.39
CA ALA A 113 -4.60 1.77 -25.59
C ALA A 113 -4.59 0.33 -26.14
N GLN A 114 -3.65 -0.02 -27.03
CA GLN A 114 -3.49 -1.39 -27.53
C GLN A 114 -3.10 -2.37 -26.41
N ALA A 115 -2.16 -2.02 -25.54
CA ALA A 115 -1.75 -2.86 -24.42
C ALA A 115 -2.87 -3.01 -23.38
N LEU A 116 -3.57 -1.92 -23.02
CA LEU A 116 -4.72 -1.97 -22.11
C LEU A 116 -5.85 -2.83 -22.66
N LEU A 117 -6.08 -2.75 -23.98
CA LEU A 117 -7.08 -3.59 -24.64
C LEU A 117 -6.68 -5.08 -24.65
N ALA A 118 -5.38 -5.39 -24.79
CA ALA A 118 -4.88 -6.75 -24.67
C ALA A 118 -5.13 -7.31 -23.26
N ILE A 119 -4.81 -6.54 -22.22
CA ILE A 119 -5.11 -6.89 -20.82
C ILE A 119 -6.61 -7.16 -20.63
N ALA A 120 -7.46 -6.24 -21.11
CA ALA A 120 -8.90 -6.33 -20.91
C ALA A 120 -9.51 -7.54 -21.63
N ARG A 121 -9.15 -7.78 -22.90
CA ARG A 121 -9.66 -8.93 -23.68
C ARG A 121 -9.24 -10.27 -23.10
N ALA A 122 -8.07 -10.32 -22.49
CA ALA A 122 -7.54 -11.50 -21.81
C ALA A 122 -8.06 -11.66 -20.35
N GLY A 123 -9.00 -10.80 -19.90
CA GLY A 123 -9.53 -10.87 -18.54
C GLY A 123 -8.45 -10.73 -17.46
N GLY A 124 -7.41 -9.92 -17.73
CA GLY A 124 -6.28 -9.74 -16.83
C GLY A 124 -5.13 -10.76 -16.98
N HIS A 125 -5.25 -11.72 -17.91
CA HIS A 125 -4.24 -12.76 -18.16
C HIS A 125 -3.80 -12.78 -19.65
N PRO A 126 -3.14 -11.71 -20.16
CA PRO A 126 -2.68 -11.69 -21.54
C PRO A 126 -1.59 -12.74 -21.79
N GLU A 127 -1.50 -13.21 -23.05
CA GLU A 127 -0.46 -14.16 -23.44
C GLU A 127 0.95 -13.63 -23.12
N GLY A 128 1.87 -14.55 -22.79
CA GLY A 128 3.28 -14.25 -22.54
C GLY A 128 3.60 -13.80 -21.10
N ILE A 129 2.63 -13.74 -20.17
CA ILE A 129 2.90 -13.40 -18.77
C ILE A 129 3.30 -14.61 -17.92
N ASP A 130 2.89 -15.81 -18.30
CA ASP A 130 3.15 -17.03 -17.52
C ASP A 130 4.62 -17.50 -17.54
N GLY A 131 5.43 -16.91 -18.42
CA GLY A 131 6.86 -17.18 -18.54
C GLY A 131 7.74 -16.51 -17.47
N GLY A 132 7.16 -15.77 -16.50
CA GLY A 132 7.93 -15.14 -15.41
C GLY A 132 8.80 -13.96 -15.84
N GLY A 133 8.38 -13.20 -16.84
CA GLY A 133 9.09 -12.01 -17.35
C GLY A 133 8.83 -10.76 -16.53
N SER A 134 9.76 -9.78 -16.63
CA SER A 134 9.56 -8.47 -16.03
C SER A 134 8.47 -7.67 -16.76
N MET A 135 7.85 -6.72 -16.05
CA MET A 135 6.87 -5.80 -16.64
C MET A 135 7.48 -5.00 -17.80
N LEU A 136 8.73 -4.57 -17.68
CA LEU A 136 9.43 -3.87 -18.77
C LEU A 136 9.53 -4.74 -20.02
N ALA A 137 9.90 -6.01 -19.89
CA ALA A 137 10.01 -6.95 -21.02
C ALA A 137 8.64 -7.15 -21.71
N TRP A 138 7.57 -7.28 -20.93
CA TRP A 138 6.21 -7.37 -21.46
C TRP A 138 5.80 -6.09 -22.23
N LEU A 139 6.07 -4.91 -21.65
CA LEU A 139 5.78 -3.62 -22.33
C LEU A 139 6.56 -3.47 -23.64
N GLN A 140 7.82 -3.90 -23.67
CA GLN A 140 8.64 -3.90 -24.89
C GLN A 140 8.07 -4.86 -25.96
N SER A 141 7.62 -6.05 -25.57
CA SER A 141 6.94 -6.99 -26.47
C SER A 141 5.66 -6.41 -27.05
N MET A 142 4.94 -5.59 -26.25
CA MET A 142 3.76 -4.82 -26.67
C MET A 142 4.11 -3.54 -27.44
N LYS A 143 5.38 -3.34 -27.82
CA LYS A 143 5.87 -2.19 -28.61
C LYS A 143 5.54 -0.83 -27.98
N GLN A 144 5.60 -0.75 -26.66
CA GLN A 144 5.43 0.53 -25.97
C GLN A 144 6.64 1.44 -26.23
N THR A 145 6.38 2.72 -26.51
CA THR A 145 7.44 3.70 -26.70
C THR A 145 8.10 4.04 -25.35
N PRO A 146 9.36 4.52 -25.32
CA PRO A 146 10.00 4.97 -24.09
C PRO A 146 9.17 6.03 -23.33
N ALA A 147 8.57 7.00 -24.04
CA ALA A 147 7.72 8.02 -23.43
C ALA A 147 6.43 7.43 -22.83
N ALA A 148 5.81 6.44 -23.47
CA ALA A 148 4.66 5.71 -22.91
C ALA A 148 5.06 4.96 -21.62
N ILE A 149 6.23 4.32 -21.63
CA ILE A 149 6.75 3.58 -20.47
C ILE A 149 6.97 4.56 -19.31
N GLU A 150 7.70 5.66 -19.50
CA GLU A 150 8.05 6.60 -18.43
C GLU A 150 6.86 7.39 -17.92
N ARG A 151 6.02 7.94 -18.81
CA ARG A 151 4.97 8.91 -18.44
C ARG A 151 3.61 8.30 -18.13
N PHE A 152 3.44 7.00 -18.35
CA PHE A 152 2.19 6.31 -18.04
C PHE A 152 2.41 5.06 -17.19
N TRP A 153 3.10 4.05 -17.73
CA TRP A 153 3.24 2.76 -17.06
C TRP A 153 4.05 2.86 -15.78
N ARG A 154 5.21 3.53 -15.83
CA ARG A 154 6.12 3.67 -14.69
C ARG A 154 5.48 4.45 -13.55
N VAL A 155 4.83 5.58 -13.84
CA VAL A 155 4.19 6.42 -12.83
C VAL A 155 3.14 5.66 -12.03
N VAL A 156 2.31 4.87 -12.70
CA VAL A 156 1.26 4.07 -12.03
C VAL A 156 1.87 2.89 -11.29
N LEU A 157 2.71 2.11 -11.95
CA LEU A 157 3.14 0.81 -11.44
C LEU A 157 4.21 0.92 -10.36
N VAL A 158 5.19 1.82 -10.51
CA VAL A 158 6.21 2.03 -9.46
C VAL A 158 5.57 2.56 -8.19
N SER A 159 4.57 3.44 -8.31
CA SER A 159 3.82 3.95 -7.15
C SER A 159 2.94 2.89 -6.48
N ALA A 160 2.37 1.96 -7.27
CA ALA A 160 1.45 0.95 -6.74
C ALA A 160 2.17 -0.28 -6.15
N LEU A 161 3.36 -0.62 -6.67
CA LEU A 161 4.07 -1.86 -6.40
C LEU A 161 5.45 -1.67 -5.76
N ASP A 162 5.90 -0.42 -5.64
CA ASP A 162 7.19 -0.03 -5.06
C ASP A 162 8.39 -0.79 -5.65
N GLU A 163 8.38 -1.00 -6.97
CA GLU A 163 9.49 -1.67 -7.66
C GLU A 163 9.66 -1.14 -9.09
N GLU A 164 10.88 -1.15 -9.60
CA GLU A 164 11.17 -0.76 -10.98
C GLU A 164 10.59 -1.77 -12.00
N LEU A 165 10.12 -1.28 -13.14
CA LEU A 165 9.50 -2.12 -14.19
C LEU A 165 10.38 -3.25 -14.68
N SER A 166 11.70 -3.09 -14.65
CA SER A 166 12.69 -4.10 -15.04
C SER A 166 12.82 -5.25 -14.04
N ARG A 167 12.41 -5.02 -12.79
CA ARG A 167 12.49 -5.97 -11.68
C ARG A 167 11.12 -6.52 -11.27
N MET A 168 10.05 -5.81 -11.61
CA MET A 168 8.67 -6.15 -11.29
C MET A 168 8.17 -7.28 -12.17
N ASP A 169 7.53 -8.29 -11.60
CA ASP A 169 6.80 -9.35 -12.35
C ASP A 169 5.65 -8.74 -13.13
N ALA A 170 5.52 -9.07 -14.41
CA ALA A 170 4.49 -8.56 -15.31
C ALA A 170 3.07 -8.82 -14.80
N ARG A 171 2.83 -9.95 -14.14
CA ARG A 171 1.51 -10.32 -13.58
C ARG A 171 1.02 -9.28 -12.59
N TYR A 172 1.86 -8.81 -11.66
CA TYR A 172 1.48 -7.79 -10.70
C TYR A 172 1.15 -6.45 -11.36
N GLY A 173 1.95 -6.03 -12.37
CA GLY A 173 1.69 -4.80 -13.10
C GLY A 173 0.37 -4.86 -13.90
N ILE A 174 0.10 -5.98 -14.54
CA ILE A 174 -1.15 -6.21 -15.28
C ILE A 174 -2.35 -6.25 -14.34
N ASP A 175 -2.22 -6.91 -13.19
CA ASP A 175 -3.25 -6.99 -12.16
C ASP A 175 -3.67 -5.61 -11.63
N VAL A 176 -2.71 -4.68 -11.45
CA VAL A 176 -3.01 -3.30 -11.07
C VAL A 176 -3.94 -2.66 -12.10
N PHE A 177 -3.62 -2.76 -13.39
CA PHE A 177 -4.48 -2.19 -14.43
C PHE A 177 -5.82 -2.90 -14.53
N TRP A 178 -5.85 -4.22 -14.48
CA TRP A 178 -7.08 -4.98 -14.60
C TRP A 178 -8.05 -4.70 -13.44
N LYS A 179 -7.57 -4.81 -12.20
CA LYS A 179 -8.39 -4.68 -10.99
C LYS A 179 -8.76 -3.23 -10.68
N ALA A 180 -7.83 -2.28 -10.85
CA ALA A 180 -8.07 -0.89 -10.47
C ALA A 180 -8.65 -0.06 -11.62
N PHE A 181 -8.08 -0.15 -12.84
CA PHE A 181 -8.38 0.82 -13.89
C PHE A 181 -9.34 0.32 -14.99
N LEU A 182 -9.42 -0.99 -15.20
CA LEU A 182 -10.22 -1.53 -16.31
C LEU A 182 -11.51 -2.22 -15.84
N GLY A 183 -11.52 -2.77 -14.64
CA GLY A 183 -12.61 -3.62 -14.14
C GLY A 183 -13.87 -2.89 -13.72
N SER A 184 -13.73 -1.75 -13.04
CA SER A 184 -14.85 -1.01 -12.43
C SER A 184 -14.58 0.50 -12.42
N ARG A 185 -15.65 1.31 -12.46
CA ARG A 185 -15.57 2.77 -12.32
C ARG A 185 -15.07 3.22 -10.95
N GLN A 186 -15.23 2.40 -9.93
CA GLN A 186 -14.80 2.72 -8.57
C GLN A 186 -13.37 2.30 -8.29
N GLY A 187 -12.83 1.32 -9.06
CA GLY A 187 -11.56 0.68 -8.76
C GLY A 187 -10.36 1.61 -8.66
N TYR A 188 -10.27 2.62 -9.54
CA TYR A 188 -9.14 3.55 -9.62
C TYR A 188 -9.18 4.71 -8.63
N ARG A 189 -10.32 4.94 -7.95
CA ARG A 189 -10.44 6.04 -7.00
C ARG A 189 -9.41 5.94 -5.91
N VAL A 190 -8.70 7.05 -5.68
CA VAL A 190 -7.63 7.12 -4.69
C VAL A 190 -8.22 7.55 -3.35
N GLY A 191 -8.16 6.68 -2.35
CA GLY A 191 -8.53 6.98 -0.96
C GLY A 191 -7.32 7.44 -0.17
N ILE A 192 -7.40 8.62 0.42
CA ILE A 192 -6.31 9.23 1.19
C ILE A 192 -6.79 9.47 2.62
N PRO A 193 -5.99 9.09 3.65
CA PRO A 193 -6.25 9.42 5.02
C PRO A 193 -6.33 10.93 5.25
N THR A 194 -7.33 11.37 6.03
CA THR A 194 -7.52 12.76 6.46
C THR A 194 -6.98 13.00 7.88
N VAL A 195 -6.39 11.99 8.46
CA VAL A 195 -5.76 11.99 9.79
C VAL A 195 -4.38 11.34 9.67
N PRO A 196 -3.49 11.49 10.65
CA PRO A 196 -2.25 10.73 10.74
C PRO A 196 -2.50 9.23 10.62
N LEU A 197 -1.60 8.49 9.96
CA LEU A 197 -1.77 7.05 9.71
C LEU A 197 -1.98 6.24 11.00
N ALA A 198 -1.29 6.59 12.08
CA ALA A 198 -1.40 5.89 13.36
C ALA A 198 -2.85 5.88 13.86
N GLU A 199 -3.61 6.97 13.68
CA GLU A 199 -4.99 7.09 14.14
C GLU A 199 -5.99 6.19 13.40
N LEU A 200 -5.64 5.66 12.23
CA LEU A 200 -6.49 4.71 11.50
C LEU A 200 -6.65 3.38 12.25
N TYR A 201 -5.74 3.09 13.18
CA TYR A 201 -5.67 1.80 13.85
C TYR A 201 -6.12 1.84 15.32
N ASP A 202 -6.43 3.02 15.88
CA ASP A 202 -6.84 3.19 17.27
C ASP A 202 -8.05 2.33 17.63
N GLY A 203 -9.07 2.31 16.76
CA GLY A 203 -10.25 1.47 16.95
C GLY A 203 -9.97 -0.04 16.93
N GLY A 204 -8.79 -0.45 16.50
CA GLY A 204 -8.36 -1.86 16.53
C GLY A 204 -8.14 -2.40 17.94
N CYS A 205 -7.60 -1.57 18.85
CA CYS A 205 -7.50 -1.92 20.28
C CYS A 205 -8.90 -2.13 20.84
N ASP A 206 -9.80 -1.19 20.61
CA ASP A 206 -11.17 -1.24 21.10
C ASP A 206 -11.95 -2.44 20.56
N ALA A 207 -11.75 -2.76 19.28
CA ALA A 207 -12.42 -3.89 18.65
C ALA A 207 -12.04 -5.23 19.29
N VAL A 208 -10.79 -5.37 19.75
CA VAL A 208 -10.30 -6.57 20.45
C VAL A 208 -10.71 -6.56 21.92
N THR A 209 -10.50 -5.46 22.65
CA THR A 209 -10.70 -5.42 24.11
C THR A 209 -12.16 -5.48 24.52
N ARG A 210 -13.06 -4.82 23.76
CA ARG A 210 -14.53 -4.91 23.99
C ARG A 210 -15.10 -6.33 23.88
N ARG A 211 -14.34 -7.24 23.24
CA ARG A 211 -14.69 -8.66 23.11
C ARG A 211 -13.93 -9.58 24.06
N GLY A 212 -13.34 -9.01 25.12
CA GLY A 212 -12.61 -9.77 26.15
C GLY A 212 -11.20 -10.20 25.75
N GLY A 213 -10.69 -9.65 24.63
CA GLY A 213 -9.28 -9.81 24.25
C GLY A 213 -8.36 -8.82 24.95
N GLU A 214 -7.07 -8.95 24.70
CA GLU A 214 -6.02 -8.12 25.27
C GLU A 214 -5.09 -7.58 24.18
N VAL A 215 -4.72 -6.30 24.27
CA VAL A 215 -3.70 -5.68 23.40
C VAL A 215 -2.56 -5.19 24.29
N ARG A 216 -1.36 -5.68 24.05
CA ARG A 216 -0.13 -5.27 24.75
C ARG A 216 0.79 -4.57 23.76
N LEU A 217 0.94 -3.27 23.94
CA LEU A 217 1.96 -2.47 23.26
C LEU A 217 3.27 -2.50 24.06
N ARG A 218 4.39 -2.15 23.41
CA ARG A 218 5.74 -2.23 23.98
C ARG A 218 6.06 -3.63 24.52
N CYS A 219 5.49 -4.66 23.88
CA CYS A 219 5.59 -6.06 24.27
C CYS A 219 6.21 -6.84 23.11
N GLY A 220 7.54 -6.90 23.08
CA GLY A 220 8.30 -7.62 22.06
C GLY A 220 8.35 -9.11 22.31
N VAL A 221 8.14 -9.91 21.27
CA VAL A 221 8.43 -11.35 21.27
C VAL A 221 9.90 -11.54 20.91
N ARG A 222 10.62 -12.31 21.70
CA ARG A 222 12.04 -12.67 21.50
C ARG A 222 12.20 -13.96 20.73
N GLU A 223 11.30 -14.94 20.96
CA GLU A 223 11.40 -16.28 20.38
C GLU A 223 10.01 -16.93 20.30
N ILE A 224 9.75 -17.63 19.19
CA ILE A 224 8.61 -18.54 19.05
C ILE A 224 9.11 -19.96 19.30
N ARG A 225 8.60 -20.63 20.30
CA ARG A 225 8.98 -22.01 20.63
C ARG A 225 7.98 -23.02 20.12
N THR A 226 8.49 -24.10 19.57
CA THR A 226 7.67 -25.18 19.02
C THR A 226 8.13 -26.53 19.57
N GLN A 227 7.18 -27.43 19.75
CA GLN A 227 7.42 -28.79 20.14
C GLN A 227 6.50 -29.72 19.30
N ASP A 228 7.01 -30.80 18.76
CA ASP A 228 6.25 -31.81 18.01
C ASP A 228 5.36 -31.21 16.89
N ARG A 229 5.92 -30.29 16.09
CA ARG A 229 5.22 -29.50 15.05
C ARG A 229 4.06 -28.67 15.56
N ARG A 230 4.12 -28.25 16.80
CA ARG A 230 3.12 -27.44 17.48
C ARG A 230 3.76 -26.19 18.08
N PHE A 231 3.10 -25.05 18.03
CA PHE A 231 3.45 -23.90 18.87
C PHE A 231 3.27 -24.27 20.34
N ALA A 232 4.30 -24.09 21.13
CA ALA A 232 4.28 -24.31 22.55
C ALA A 232 4.05 -22.99 23.33
N ASN A 233 4.95 -22.04 23.17
CA ASN A 233 4.83 -20.71 23.77
C ASN A 233 5.61 -19.66 22.96
N ALA A 234 5.36 -18.37 23.26
CA ALA A 234 6.17 -17.25 22.86
C ALA A 234 6.94 -16.70 24.06
N LEU A 235 8.27 -16.63 23.96
CA LEU A 235 9.13 -15.99 24.95
C LEU A 235 9.18 -14.48 24.65
N LEU A 236 8.85 -13.65 25.61
CA LEU A 236 8.88 -12.20 25.49
C LEU A 236 10.27 -11.63 25.82
N GLU A 237 10.50 -10.36 25.45
CA GLU A 237 11.76 -9.67 25.73
C GLU A 237 12.01 -9.47 27.25
N ASP A 238 10.94 -9.43 28.07
CA ASP A 238 11.01 -9.35 29.54
C ASP A 238 11.26 -10.70 30.23
N GLY A 239 11.38 -11.77 29.46
CA GLY A 239 11.60 -13.13 29.96
C GLY A 239 10.32 -13.90 30.32
N SER A 240 9.15 -13.29 30.27
CA SER A 240 7.89 -14.00 30.48
C SER A 240 7.49 -14.84 29.27
N GLU A 241 6.67 -15.85 29.48
CA GLU A 241 6.19 -16.77 28.45
C GLU A 241 4.68 -16.64 28.27
N ILE A 242 4.22 -16.78 27.03
CA ILE A 242 2.80 -16.77 26.68
C ILE A 242 2.43 -18.02 25.93
N GLU A 243 1.47 -18.75 26.47
CA GLU A 243 0.82 -19.90 25.84
C GLU A 243 -0.49 -19.48 25.18
N ALA A 244 -0.89 -20.22 24.13
CA ALA A 244 -2.17 -20.07 23.45
C ALA A 244 -2.54 -21.34 22.68
N ASP A 245 -3.85 -21.51 22.41
CA ASP A 245 -4.35 -22.62 21.58
C ASP A 245 -3.86 -22.52 20.14
N ALA A 246 -3.67 -21.29 19.65
CA ALA A 246 -3.08 -20.99 18.33
C ALA A 246 -2.26 -19.71 18.36
N CYS A 247 -1.20 -19.64 17.55
CA CYS A 247 -0.36 -18.48 17.34
C CYS A 247 -0.42 -18.03 15.88
N VAL A 248 -0.52 -16.72 15.66
CA VAL A 248 -0.36 -16.09 14.33
C VAL A 248 0.84 -15.19 14.36
N ALA A 249 1.91 -15.57 13.66
CA ALA A 249 3.09 -14.73 13.46
C ALA A 249 2.81 -13.72 12.35
N ALA A 250 2.61 -12.44 12.73
CA ALA A 250 2.22 -11.35 11.84
C ALA A 250 3.30 -10.27 11.74
N VAL A 251 4.55 -10.68 11.82
CA VAL A 251 5.73 -9.81 11.73
C VAL A 251 6.31 -9.80 10.31
N PRO A 252 7.19 -8.84 9.93
CA PRO A 252 7.92 -8.88 8.67
C PRO A 252 8.68 -10.19 8.48
N HIS A 253 8.84 -10.67 7.24
CA HIS A 253 9.44 -11.97 6.94
C HIS A 253 10.86 -12.13 7.52
N GLY A 254 11.69 -11.07 7.43
CA GLY A 254 13.04 -11.10 8.02
C GLY A 254 13.01 -11.25 9.54
N VAL A 255 12.11 -10.52 10.22
CA VAL A 255 11.92 -10.64 11.67
C VAL A 255 11.43 -12.05 12.05
N LEU A 256 10.55 -12.66 11.23
CA LEU A 256 10.08 -14.02 11.50
C LEU A 256 11.24 -15.03 11.47
N LEU A 257 12.19 -14.87 10.53
CA LEU A 257 13.39 -15.75 10.48
C LEU A 257 14.24 -15.65 11.76
N ASP A 258 14.29 -14.46 12.37
CA ASP A 258 15.03 -14.27 13.65
C ASP A 258 14.26 -14.83 14.85
N LEU A 259 12.93 -14.86 14.81
CA LEU A 259 12.07 -15.32 15.92
C LEU A 259 11.77 -16.82 15.87
N ALA A 260 11.82 -17.42 14.69
CA ALA A 260 11.41 -18.82 14.48
C ALA A 260 12.52 -19.79 14.88
N PRO A 261 12.15 -21.00 15.38
CA PRO A 261 13.13 -22.05 15.62
C PRO A 261 13.86 -22.44 14.33
N ALA A 262 15.16 -22.75 14.43
CA ALA A 262 16.02 -23.10 13.29
C ALA A 262 15.44 -24.24 12.42
N GLY A 263 14.68 -25.18 13.01
CA GLY A 263 14.02 -26.27 12.29
C GLY A 263 12.88 -25.84 11.34
N LEU A 264 12.43 -24.58 11.41
CA LEU A 264 11.39 -24.05 10.51
C LEU A 264 11.96 -23.32 9.28
N SER A 265 13.25 -22.95 9.27
CA SER A 265 13.89 -22.12 8.23
C SER A 265 14.99 -22.86 7.43
N GLY A 266 15.29 -24.11 7.75
CA GLY A 266 16.27 -24.93 7.02
C GLY A 266 15.77 -25.46 5.67
N PRO A 267 16.62 -26.17 4.90
CA PRO A 267 16.22 -26.80 3.64
C PRO A 267 15.01 -27.73 3.78
N GLY A 268 14.01 -27.58 2.94
CA GLY A 268 12.74 -28.31 2.99
C GLY A 268 11.79 -27.90 4.12
N ALA A 269 12.15 -26.89 4.92
CA ALA A 269 11.33 -26.41 6.02
C ALA A 269 10.27 -25.38 5.55
N PRO A 270 9.17 -25.19 6.30
CA PRO A 270 8.06 -24.34 5.89
C PRO A 270 8.42 -22.86 5.60
N LEU A 271 9.48 -22.33 6.21
CA LEU A 271 9.93 -20.94 6.06
C LEU A 271 11.17 -20.79 5.17
N GLU A 272 11.65 -21.88 4.53
CA GLU A 272 12.83 -21.83 3.65
C GLU A 272 12.73 -20.71 2.61
N GLY A 273 11.58 -20.54 2.00
CA GLY A 273 11.35 -19.53 0.96
C GLY A 273 11.59 -18.08 1.40
N LEU A 274 11.45 -17.78 2.69
CA LEU A 274 11.50 -16.40 3.17
C LEU A 274 12.86 -15.72 2.98
N GLN A 275 13.96 -16.48 2.99
CA GLN A 275 15.31 -15.95 2.74
C GLN A 275 15.51 -15.43 1.30
N HIS A 276 14.63 -15.82 0.38
CA HIS A 276 14.67 -15.36 -1.02
C HIS A 276 13.83 -14.10 -1.27
N LEU A 277 13.02 -13.68 -0.29
CA LEU A 277 12.21 -12.47 -0.40
C LEU A 277 13.11 -11.24 -0.21
N LYS A 278 13.28 -10.46 -1.27
CA LYS A 278 13.98 -9.17 -1.23
C LYS A 278 13.00 -8.06 -0.85
N THR A 279 13.54 -6.91 -0.48
CA THR A 279 12.74 -5.74 -0.13
C THR A 279 13.05 -4.56 -1.05
N SER A 280 12.07 -3.68 -1.22
CA SER A 280 12.17 -2.42 -1.95
C SER A 280 12.04 -1.23 -1.01
N PRO A 281 12.84 -0.15 -1.22
CA PRO A 281 12.84 1.02 -0.36
C PRO A 281 11.90 2.11 -0.85
N ILE A 282 11.30 2.84 0.11
CA ILE A 282 10.56 4.09 -0.13
C ILE A 282 11.27 5.23 0.61
N THR A 283 11.41 6.37 -0.06
CA THR A 283 11.86 7.62 0.56
C THR A 283 10.72 8.62 0.61
N SER A 284 10.46 9.16 1.78
CA SER A 284 9.50 10.25 2.00
C SER A 284 10.25 11.52 2.39
N VAL A 285 9.87 12.65 1.77
CA VAL A 285 10.45 13.96 2.07
C VAL A 285 9.33 14.91 2.49
N HIS A 286 9.52 15.58 3.59
CA HIS A 286 8.53 16.45 4.20
C HIS A 286 9.04 17.90 4.16
N PHE A 287 8.23 18.79 3.63
CA PHE A 287 8.54 20.22 3.51
C PHE A 287 7.46 21.08 4.15
N TRP A 288 7.87 22.10 4.90
CA TRP A 288 7.00 23.13 5.44
C TRP A 288 7.39 24.47 4.85
N PHE A 289 6.53 24.99 3.96
CA PHE A 289 6.73 26.30 3.31
C PHE A 289 5.89 27.37 3.99
N GLU A 290 6.43 28.57 4.06
CA GLU A 290 5.68 29.75 4.44
C GLU A 290 4.77 30.18 3.30
N GLY A 291 3.48 30.34 3.58
CA GLY A 291 2.46 30.63 2.58
C GLY A 291 2.02 29.40 1.76
N LYS A 292 1.09 29.64 0.85
CA LYS A 292 0.50 28.62 -0.01
C LYS A 292 1.31 28.45 -1.29
N VAL A 293 1.79 27.23 -1.53
CA VAL A 293 2.62 26.87 -2.71
C VAL A 293 1.95 25.87 -3.65
N MET A 294 0.89 25.18 -3.20
CA MET A 294 0.17 24.17 -3.96
C MET A 294 -1.34 24.24 -3.71
N GLU A 295 -2.13 24.14 -4.79
CA GLU A 295 -3.60 24.15 -4.73
C GLU A 295 -4.17 22.74 -4.62
N GLU A 296 -3.67 21.81 -5.44
CA GLU A 296 -4.22 20.47 -5.55
C GLU A 296 -4.00 19.67 -4.26
N PRO A 297 -4.89 18.70 -3.94
CA PRO A 297 -4.72 17.83 -2.78
C PRO A 297 -3.52 16.89 -2.94
N PHE A 298 -3.19 16.51 -4.16
CA PHE A 298 -2.01 15.72 -4.53
C PHE A 298 -1.68 15.92 -6.01
N LEU A 299 -0.45 15.58 -6.40
CA LEU A 299 0.04 15.77 -7.75
C LEU A 299 1.07 14.69 -8.09
N ALA A 300 0.89 13.99 -9.21
CA ALA A 300 1.88 13.09 -9.78
C ALA A 300 2.85 13.87 -10.68
N LEU A 301 4.14 13.63 -10.52
CA LEU A 301 5.19 14.25 -11.32
C LEU A 301 5.66 13.29 -12.41
N LEU A 302 5.64 13.76 -13.65
CA LEU A 302 6.18 13.04 -14.79
C LEU A 302 7.59 13.51 -15.10
N ASP A 303 8.46 12.59 -15.47
CA ASP A 303 9.87 12.84 -15.82
C ASP A 303 10.74 13.35 -14.64
N HIS A 304 10.36 13.02 -13.40
CA HIS A 304 11.09 13.41 -12.18
C HIS A 304 11.41 12.19 -11.31
N THR A 305 12.35 12.35 -10.38
CA THR A 305 12.64 11.34 -9.36
C THR A 305 11.50 11.25 -8.36
N THR A 306 10.99 12.41 -7.91
CA THR A 306 9.78 12.49 -7.08
C THR A 306 8.57 12.08 -7.90
N GLN A 307 7.84 11.05 -7.47
CA GLN A 307 6.66 10.57 -8.19
C GLN A 307 5.39 11.27 -7.74
N TRP A 308 5.26 11.57 -6.44
CA TRP A 308 4.04 12.17 -5.89
C TRP A 308 4.32 13.26 -4.88
N ILE A 309 3.47 14.27 -4.90
CA ILE A 309 3.38 15.32 -3.88
C ILE A 309 1.98 15.25 -3.26
N PHE A 310 1.90 15.26 -1.94
CA PHE A 310 0.66 15.32 -1.18
C PHE A 310 0.63 16.62 -0.37
N ASN A 311 -0.43 17.39 -0.52
CA ASN A 311 -0.67 18.61 0.23
C ASN A 311 -1.32 18.25 1.58
N LYS A 312 -0.51 17.90 2.56
CA LYS A 312 -0.98 17.42 3.88
C LYS A 312 -1.81 18.47 4.61
N SER A 313 -1.49 19.75 4.47
CA SER A 313 -2.32 20.82 5.05
C SER A 313 -3.75 20.80 4.51
N ALA A 314 -3.94 20.63 3.19
CA ALA A 314 -5.26 20.55 2.58
C ALA A 314 -5.96 19.21 2.85
N LEU A 315 -5.22 18.11 2.92
CA LEU A 315 -5.77 16.78 3.19
C LEU A 315 -6.29 16.65 4.62
N ASN A 316 -5.59 17.24 5.59
CA ASN A 316 -5.92 17.15 7.01
C ASN A 316 -6.89 18.24 7.49
N SER A 317 -7.10 19.34 6.72
CA SER A 317 -7.93 20.48 7.15
C SER A 317 -9.44 20.31 6.98
N GLY A 318 -9.91 19.28 6.34
CA GLY A 318 -11.34 19.14 6.02
C GLY A 318 -11.86 20.11 4.94
N ASP A 319 -11.07 21.08 4.53
CA ASP A 319 -11.42 22.25 3.69
C ASP A 319 -11.15 22.07 2.19
N VAL A 320 -11.41 20.86 1.64
CA VAL A 320 -11.34 20.70 0.17
C VAL A 320 -12.74 20.58 -0.38
N THR A 321 -13.14 21.55 -1.20
CA THR A 321 -14.38 21.60 -1.98
C THR A 321 -14.49 20.38 -2.92
N GLY A 322 -15.00 19.30 -2.41
CA GLY A 322 -15.32 18.06 -3.10
C GLY A 322 -16.40 17.31 -2.35
N GLY A 323 -17.65 17.69 -2.59
CA GLY A 323 -18.94 17.07 -2.34
C GLY A 323 -19.02 15.90 -1.34
N GLY A 324 -18.99 16.19 -0.04
CA GLY A 324 -19.40 15.30 1.04
C GLY A 324 -19.83 16.13 2.24
N PRO A 325 -20.79 15.69 3.08
CA PRO A 325 -21.31 16.48 4.19
C PRO A 325 -20.23 16.79 5.23
N ALA A 326 -20.07 18.09 5.52
CA ALA A 326 -19.23 18.59 6.59
C ALA A 326 -19.86 18.22 7.94
N HIS A 327 -19.28 17.25 8.66
CA HIS A 327 -19.58 17.06 10.08
C HIS A 327 -18.35 16.62 10.85
N LEU A 328 -18.12 17.36 11.95
CA LEU A 328 -17.19 17.14 13.05
C LEU A 328 -15.71 17.51 12.78
N THR A 329 -15.45 18.80 12.94
CA THR A 329 -14.13 19.32 13.27
C THR A 329 -13.89 19.10 14.77
N THR A 330 -13.17 18.04 15.13
CA THR A 330 -12.41 18.05 16.38
C THR A 330 -11.14 18.85 16.09
N GLU A 331 -11.02 20.01 16.70
CA GLU A 331 -9.77 20.81 16.64
C GLU A 331 -8.65 19.99 17.31
N LEU A 332 -7.84 19.31 16.51
CA LEU A 332 -6.56 18.79 16.95
C LEU A 332 -5.58 19.97 17.13
N PRO A 333 -4.73 19.97 18.14
CA PRO A 333 -3.74 21.03 18.33
C PRO A 333 -2.80 21.06 17.12
N ARG A 334 -2.98 22.04 16.22
CA ARG A 334 -2.06 22.30 15.13
C ARG A 334 -0.78 22.90 15.71
N ALA A 335 0.29 22.11 15.74
CA ALA A 335 1.64 22.60 16.05
C ALA A 335 2.24 23.43 14.89
N GLU A 336 1.49 23.62 13.78
CA GLU A 336 1.95 24.37 12.62
C GLU A 336 1.51 25.85 12.70
N PRO A 337 2.40 26.81 12.39
CA PRO A 337 2.02 28.22 12.27
C PRO A 337 0.91 28.39 11.22
N PRO A 338 -0.06 29.30 11.43
CA PRO A 338 -1.25 29.46 10.58
C PRO A 338 -0.96 29.75 9.10
N ASP A 339 0.24 30.24 8.77
CA ASP A 339 0.68 30.55 7.40
C ASP A 339 1.63 29.51 6.81
N THR A 340 1.60 28.26 7.28
CA THR A 340 2.53 27.23 6.80
C THR A 340 1.79 26.17 6.00
N GLN A 341 2.31 25.84 4.80
CA GLN A 341 1.82 24.68 4.04
C GLN A 341 2.78 23.52 4.14
N TYR A 342 2.26 22.37 4.55
CA TYR A 342 2.98 21.12 4.66
C TYR A 342 2.75 20.23 3.44
N LEU A 343 3.84 19.91 2.74
CA LEU A 343 3.88 18.99 1.61
C LEU A 343 4.67 17.72 1.98
N GLN A 344 4.13 16.58 1.60
CA GLN A 344 4.82 15.30 1.69
C GLN A 344 5.09 14.77 0.29
N LEU A 345 6.35 14.47 -0.02
CA LEU A 345 6.80 13.88 -1.27
C LEU A 345 7.06 12.40 -1.08
N VAL A 346 6.77 11.60 -2.09
CA VAL A 346 6.98 10.14 -2.07
C VAL A 346 7.80 9.72 -3.27
N ILE A 347 8.82 8.91 -3.01
CA ILE A 347 9.70 8.30 -4.00
C ILE A 347 9.76 6.81 -3.71
N SER A 348 9.06 6.03 -4.52
CA SER A 348 9.04 4.57 -4.48
C SER A 348 10.23 3.99 -5.25
N ALA A 349 10.61 2.74 -4.96
CA ALA A 349 11.77 2.05 -5.52
C ALA A 349 13.04 2.91 -5.42
N SER A 350 13.22 3.58 -4.29
CA SER A 350 14.22 4.65 -4.09
C SER A 350 15.64 4.12 -3.81
N TYR A 351 16.04 3.04 -4.50
CA TYR A 351 17.35 2.37 -4.32
C TYR A 351 18.53 3.35 -4.40
N ASP A 352 18.51 4.26 -5.37
CA ASP A 352 19.57 5.25 -5.59
C ASP A 352 19.62 6.35 -4.52
N LEU A 353 18.56 6.50 -3.72
CA LEU A 353 18.50 7.49 -2.65
C LEU A 353 18.92 6.92 -1.29
N VAL A 354 18.88 5.60 -1.12
CA VAL A 354 19.30 4.95 0.14
C VAL A 354 20.70 5.38 0.57
N PRO A 355 21.74 5.37 -0.31
CA PRO A 355 23.11 5.76 0.07
C PRO A 355 23.30 7.29 0.18
N ARG A 356 22.39 8.13 -0.36
CA ARG A 356 22.55 9.59 -0.35
C ARG A 356 22.29 10.18 1.03
N SER A 357 22.94 11.29 1.33
CA SER A 357 22.66 12.07 2.54
C SER A 357 21.26 12.68 2.50
N ARG A 358 20.71 13.02 3.68
CA ARG A 358 19.42 13.71 3.77
C ARG A 358 19.44 15.05 3.03
N GLN A 359 20.55 15.78 3.10
CA GLN A 359 20.67 17.08 2.45
C GLN A 359 20.63 16.97 0.92
N GLU A 360 21.34 16.00 0.33
CA GLU A 360 21.32 15.77 -1.12
C GLU A 360 19.90 15.44 -1.62
N ILE A 361 19.12 14.67 -0.83
CA ILE A 361 17.74 14.34 -1.16
C ILE A 361 16.84 15.58 -1.05
N ILE A 362 16.99 16.39 0.01
CA ILE A 362 16.28 17.66 0.16
C ILE A 362 16.55 18.58 -1.02
N ASP A 363 17.81 18.74 -1.41
CA ASP A 363 18.21 19.64 -2.51
C ASP A 363 17.70 19.14 -3.87
N LEU A 364 17.69 17.80 -4.09
CA LEU A 364 17.08 17.18 -5.27
C LEU A 364 15.59 17.53 -5.33
N CYS A 365 14.84 17.22 -4.29
CA CYS A 365 13.39 17.44 -4.25
C CYS A 365 13.02 18.91 -4.33
N ARG A 366 13.80 19.81 -3.73
CA ARG A 366 13.60 21.27 -3.87
C ARG A 366 13.72 21.76 -5.31
N ARG A 367 14.73 21.27 -6.06
CA ARG A 367 14.89 21.60 -7.48
C ARG A 367 13.72 21.12 -8.30
N GLU A 368 13.24 19.91 -8.05
CA GLU A 368 12.07 19.35 -8.76
C GLU A 368 10.79 20.12 -8.42
N LEU A 369 10.56 20.45 -7.14
CA LEU A 369 9.44 21.31 -6.73
C LEU A 369 9.47 22.67 -7.40
N ALA A 370 10.64 23.34 -7.45
CA ALA A 370 10.80 24.64 -8.08
C ALA A 370 10.50 24.63 -9.60
N ALA A 371 10.63 23.48 -10.25
CA ALA A 371 10.26 23.31 -11.65
C ALA A 371 8.74 23.23 -11.84
N VAL A 372 8.04 22.46 -10.99
CA VAL A 372 6.61 22.14 -11.18
C VAL A 372 5.65 22.99 -10.35
N LEU A 373 6.14 23.58 -9.24
CA LEU A 373 5.41 24.49 -8.36
C LEU A 373 6.21 25.81 -8.23
N PRO A 374 6.07 26.76 -9.17
CA PRO A 374 6.87 27.99 -9.20
C PRO A 374 6.83 28.81 -7.90
N ALA A 375 5.71 28.77 -7.16
CA ALA A 375 5.57 29.44 -5.88
C ALA A 375 6.60 28.98 -4.82
N THR A 376 7.15 27.77 -4.96
CA THR A 376 8.19 27.26 -4.04
C THR A 376 9.56 27.93 -4.22
N ARG A 377 9.78 28.67 -5.31
CA ARG A 377 11.03 29.39 -5.58
C ARG A 377 11.23 30.53 -4.61
N ASP A 378 10.15 31.27 -4.34
CA ASP A 378 10.16 32.49 -3.52
C ASP A 378 9.69 32.21 -2.09
N ALA A 379 8.97 31.10 -1.87
CA ALA A 379 8.48 30.72 -0.56
C ALA A 379 9.64 30.30 0.37
N ARG A 380 9.63 30.83 1.60
CA ARG A 380 10.61 30.45 2.60
C ARG A 380 10.35 29.03 3.06
N LEU A 381 11.34 28.14 2.90
CA LEU A 381 11.33 26.81 3.49
C LEU A 381 11.65 26.92 4.99
N ARG A 382 10.67 26.61 5.85
CA ARG A 382 10.84 26.66 7.31
C ARG A 382 11.52 25.42 7.85
N LYS A 383 11.15 24.25 7.30
CA LYS A 383 11.60 22.93 7.79
C LYS A 383 11.59 21.93 6.65
N ALA A 384 12.54 20.99 6.70
CA ALA A 384 12.54 19.80 5.85
C ALA A 384 13.00 18.58 6.68
N THR A 385 12.43 17.41 6.38
CA THR A 385 12.92 16.13 6.93
C THR A 385 12.79 15.02 5.91
N VAL A 386 13.63 13.99 6.04
CA VAL A 386 13.66 12.82 5.15
C VAL A 386 13.52 11.55 6.00
N ILE A 387 12.59 10.70 5.60
CA ILE A 387 12.42 9.36 6.15
C ILE A 387 12.74 8.37 5.04
N LYS A 388 13.63 7.42 5.32
CA LYS A 388 13.98 6.31 4.44
C LYS A 388 13.47 5.02 5.06
N GLU A 389 12.47 4.41 4.44
CA GLU A 389 12.03 3.06 4.80
C GLU A 389 12.74 2.07 3.85
N VAL A 390 13.86 1.52 4.31
CA VAL A 390 14.72 0.67 3.47
C VAL A 390 14.07 -0.68 3.18
N HIS A 391 13.21 -1.15 4.07
CA HIS A 391 12.46 -2.41 3.95
C HIS A 391 10.96 -2.14 3.88
N ALA A 392 10.53 -1.25 2.96
CA ALA A 392 9.15 -0.78 2.90
C ALA A 392 8.18 -1.88 2.44
N THR A 393 8.53 -2.59 1.38
CA THR A 393 7.71 -3.65 0.78
C THR A 393 8.58 -4.87 0.47
N PHE A 394 7.99 -6.07 0.26
CA PHE A 394 8.73 -7.09 -0.46
C PHE A 394 8.76 -6.72 -1.95
N SER A 395 9.88 -7.00 -2.63
CA SER A 395 10.04 -6.77 -4.07
C SER A 395 9.24 -7.82 -4.86
N PRO A 396 8.27 -7.44 -5.69
CA PRO A 396 7.47 -8.35 -6.50
C PRO A 396 8.23 -8.83 -7.76
N GLU A 397 9.42 -9.40 -7.57
CA GLU A 397 10.26 -9.91 -8.65
C GLU A 397 9.62 -11.09 -9.39
N PRO A 398 9.96 -11.35 -10.66
CA PRO A 398 9.47 -12.50 -11.41
C PRO A 398 9.67 -13.83 -10.66
N GLY A 399 8.57 -14.56 -10.49
CA GLY A 399 8.57 -15.84 -9.81
C GLY A 399 8.65 -15.78 -8.28
N VAL A 400 8.48 -14.61 -7.65
CA VAL A 400 8.52 -14.45 -6.19
C VAL A 400 7.44 -15.26 -5.47
N ASP A 401 6.30 -15.51 -6.09
CA ASP A 401 5.16 -16.20 -5.46
C ASP A 401 5.50 -17.62 -4.98
N ARG A 402 6.46 -18.29 -5.60
CA ARG A 402 6.92 -19.60 -5.16
C ARG A 402 7.57 -19.61 -3.76
N TRP A 403 8.02 -18.43 -3.31
CA TRP A 403 8.67 -18.24 -2.02
C TRP A 403 7.74 -17.67 -0.94
N ARG A 404 6.51 -17.32 -1.33
CA ARG A 404 5.50 -16.75 -0.44
C ARG A 404 4.66 -17.90 0.17
N PRO A 405 4.86 -18.23 1.45
CA PRO A 405 4.12 -19.30 2.09
C PRO A 405 2.64 -18.91 2.25
N ASN A 406 1.79 -19.92 2.31
CA ASN A 406 0.40 -19.75 2.74
C ASN A 406 0.33 -19.43 4.24
N GLN A 407 -0.85 -19.04 4.72
CA GLN A 407 -1.08 -18.74 6.13
C GLN A 407 -0.99 -19.98 7.00
N ASP A 408 -1.45 -21.14 6.52
CA ASP A 408 -1.23 -22.46 7.13
C ASP A 408 0.04 -23.07 6.53
N ILE A 409 1.06 -23.26 7.37
CA ILE A 409 2.37 -23.81 6.98
C ILE A 409 2.51 -25.30 7.35
N GLY A 410 1.41 -25.99 7.62
CA GLY A 410 1.41 -27.40 8.03
C GLY A 410 1.83 -27.64 9.47
N MET A 411 1.94 -26.61 10.29
CA MET A 411 2.04 -26.71 11.75
C MET A 411 0.63 -26.84 12.36
N GLU A 412 0.50 -27.51 13.51
CA GLU A 412 -0.83 -27.73 14.08
C GLU A 412 -1.56 -26.42 14.43
N ASN A 413 -0.85 -25.48 15.06
CA ASN A 413 -1.45 -24.27 15.63
C ASN A 413 -0.57 -23.02 15.49
N LEU A 414 0.39 -23.04 14.54
CA LEU A 414 1.19 -21.88 14.15
C LEU A 414 0.82 -21.46 12.73
N PHE A 415 0.38 -20.22 12.59
CA PHE A 415 -0.07 -19.62 11.34
C PHE A 415 0.72 -18.35 11.02
N LEU A 416 0.71 -17.94 9.77
CA LEU A 416 1.37 -16.73 9.30
C LEU A 416 0.38 -15.69 8.82
N ALA A 417 0.73 -14.41 9.03
CA ALA A 417 0.08 -13.28 8.39
C ALA A 417 1.13 -12.24 8.02
N GLY A 418 0.87 -11.48 6.99
CA GLY A 418 1.74 -10.45 6.46
C GLY A 418 1.54 -10.31 4.95
N ASP A 419 1.77 -9.14 4.42
CA ASP A 419 1.68 -8.84 2.99
C ASP A 419 2.59 -9.73 2.13
N TRP A 420 3.64 -10.26 2.70
CA TRP A 420 4.61 -11.17 2.10
C TRP A 420 4.12 -12.64 1.98
N THR A 421 2.99 -13.02 2.60
CA THR A 421 2.40 -14.36 2.46
C THR A 421 1.60 -14.49 1.15
N GLY A 422 1.25 -15.72 0.75
CA GLY A 422 0.49 -16.01 -0.46
C GLY A 422 -0.95 -15.52 -0.38
N THR A 423 -1.20 -14.28 -0.77
CA THR A 423 -2.52 -13.62 -0.72
C THR A 423 -3.13 -13.38 -2.09
N GLY A 424 -2.39 -13.61 -3.18
CA GLY A 424 -2.74 -13.20 -4.53
C GLY A 424 -2.68 -11.68 -4.76
N TRP A 425 -2.08 -10.94 -3.81
CA TRP A 425 -1.87 -9.48 -3.88
C TRP A 425 -0.39 -9.14 -3.64
N PRO A 426 0.08 -8.00 -4.18
CA PRO A 426 1.41 -7.49 -3.90
C PRO A 426 1.53 -6.98 -2.46
N SER A 427 2.73 -6.46 -2.11
CA SER A 427 2.99 -5.82 -0.81
C SER A 427 2.23 -4.51 -0.69
N THR A 428 1.03 -4.59 -0.19
CA THR A 428 0.10 -3.46 0.01
C THR A 428 -0.66 -3.61 1.32
N MET A 429 -1.29 -2.53 1.77
CA MET A 429 -2.22 -2.60 2.92
C MET A 429 -3.36 -3.58 2.65
N GLU A 430 -3.87 -3.66 1.42
CA GLU A 430 -4.87 -4.67 1.03
C GLU A 430 -4.32 -6.08 1.21
N GLY A 431 -3.10 -6.36 0.69
CA GLY A 431 -2.42 -7.65 0.87
C GLY A 431 -2.24 -8.03 2.34
N ALA A 432 -1.86 -7.06 3.18
CA ALA A 432 -1.69 -7.25 4.61
C ALA A 432 -3.01 -7.59 5.32
N VAL A 433 -4.11 -6.90 5.01
CA VAL A 433 -5.43 -7.21 5.58
C VAL A 433 -5.93 -8.56 5.11
N ARG A 434 -5.82 -8.87 3.81
CA ARG A 434 -6.17 -10.18 3.25
C ARG A 434 -5.44 -11.31 3.96
N SER A 435 -4.13 -11.15 4.18
CA SER A 435 -3.33 -12.15 4.88
C SER A 435 -3.84 -12.41 6.30
N GLY A 436 -4.23 -11.35 7.00
CA GLY A 436 -4.81 -11.46 8.34
C GLY A 436 -6.18 -12.15 8.35
N TYR A 437 -7.02 -11.89 7.36
CA TYR A 437 -8.32 -12.57 7.23
C TYR A 437 -8.15 -14.05 6.88
N LEU A 438 -7.26 -14.38 5.95
CA LEU A 438 -6.93 -15.77 5.60
C LEU A 438 -6.35 -16.53 6.80
N ALA A 439 -5.46 -15.89 7.58
CA ALA A 439 -4.94 -16.48 8.81
C ALA A 439 -6.05 -16.71 9.86
N ALA A 440 -6.97 -15.74 10.00
CA ALA A 440 -8.11 -15.88 10.90
C ALA A 440 -9.06 -17.03 10.47
N GLU A 441 -9.31 -17.19 9.16
CA GLU A 441 -10.08 -18.31 8.62
C GLU A 441 -9.40 -19.66 8.92
N ALA A 442 -8.07 -19.73 8.73
CA ALA A 442 -7.29 -20.93 9.01
C ALA A 442 -7.32 -21.31 10.51
N VAL A 443 -7.10 -20.34 11.40
CA VAL A 443 -7.21 -20.52 12.86
C VAL A 443 -8.61 -20.99 13.26
N ALA A 444 -9.65 -20.31 12.77
CA ALA A 444 -11.05 -20.64 13.11
C ALA A 444 -11.42 -22.07 12.65
N ALA A 445 -10.99 -22.44 11.45
CA ALA A 445 -11.22 -23.81 10.94
C ALA A 445 -10.47 -24.85 11.78
N ARG A 446 -9.22 -24.61 12.15
CA ARG A 446 -8.40 -25.50 12.97
C ARG A 446 -8.98 -25.72 14.37
N LEU A 447 -9.59 -24.66 14.93
CA LEU A 447 -10.24 -24.71 16.25
C LEU A 447 -11.72 -25.16 16.18
N GLY A 448 -12.17 -25.74 15.05
CA GLY A 448 -13.51 -26.31 14.89
C GLY A 448 -14.65 -25.29 14.76
N ARG A 449 -14.34 -24.02 14.47
CA ARG A 449 -15.33 -22.92 14.32
C ARG A 449 -15.10 -22.18 13.00
N PRO A 450 -15.23 -22.81 11.82
CA PRO A 450 -14.91 -22.21 10.53
C PRO A 450 -15.72 -20.94 10.29
N CYS A 451 -15.04 -19.86 9.92
CA CYS A 451 -15.63 -18.55 9.59
C CYS A 451 -15.07 -18.06 8.25
N LYS A 452 -15.76 -17.11 7.62
CA LYS A 452 -15.32 -16.42 6.42
C LYS A 452 -15.19 -14.93 6.69
N PHE A 453 -14.00 -14.37 6.42
CA PHE A 453 -13.71 -12.96 6.61
C PHE A 453 -13.28 -12.28 5.32
N LEU A 454 -12.63 -13.03 4.41
CA LEU A 454 -12.14 -12.51 3.14
C LEU A 454 -13.29 -11.97 2.30
N GLN A 455 -13.21 -10.69 1.95
CA GLN A 455 -14.21 -10.04 1.11
C GLN A 455 -13.92 -10.30 -0.38
N PRO A 456 -14.96 -10.45 -1.20
CA PRO A 456 -14.79 -10.52 -2.65
C PRO A 456 -14.20 -9.21 -3.20
N GLY A 457 -13.52 -9.29 -4.35
CA GLY A 457 -13.09 -8.12 -5.09
C GLY A 457 -14.28 -7.30 -5.61
N LEU A 458 -14.01 -6.08 -6.11
CA LEU A 458 -15.05 -5.31 -6.78
C LEU A 458 -15.61 -6.09 -7.97
N PRO A 459 -16.94 -6.05 -8.19
CA PRO A 459 -17.54 -6.66 -9.36
C PRO A 459 -17.06 -5.95 -10.63
N PHE A 460 -16.76 -6.73 -11.65
CA PHE A 460 -16.47 -6.20 -12.96
C PHE A 460 -17.73 -5.61 -13.61
N GLU A 461 -17.59 -4.49 -14.33
CA GLU A 461 -18.67 -3.74 -14.96
C GLU A 461 -18.52 -3.71 -16.48
N GLY A 462 -19.62 -3.40 -17.19
CA GLY A 462 -19.61 -3.19 -18.65
C GLY A 462 -19.01 -4.37 -19.44
N LEU A 463 -18.17 -4.09 -20.42
CA LEU A 463 -17.50 -5.11 -21.22
C LEU A 463 -16.47 -5.92 -20.43
N SER A 464 -15.88 -5.34 -19.41
CA SER A 464 -14.92 -6.03 -18.54
C SER A 464 -15.55 -7.23 -17.84
N LYS A 465 -16.83 -7.15 -17.47
CA LYS A 465 -17.59 -8.29 -16.94
C LYS A 465 -17.66 -9.47 -17.91
N LEU A 466 -17.88 -9.20 -19.21
CA LEU A 466 -17.96 -10.24 -20.22
C LEU A 466 -16.61 -10.95 -20.43
N TRP A 467 -15.51 -10.18 -20.36
CA TRP A 467 -14.17 -10.74 -20.53
C TRP A 467 -13.68 -11.51 -19.29
N ALA A 468 -14.03 -11.06 -18.09
CA ALA A 468 -13.75 -11.79 -16.85
C ALA A 468 -14.41 -13.19 -16.84
N HIS A 469 -15.67 -13.30 -17.23
CA HIS A 469 -16.39 -14.58 -17.29
C HIS A 469 -15.84 -15.59 -18.32
N ARG A 470 -15.23 -15.13 -19.43
CA ARG A 470 -14.66 -16.01 -20.45
C ARG A 470 -13.42 -16.76 -19.96
N ASN A 471 -12.74 -16.25 -18.97
CA ASN A 471 -11.46 -16.78 -18.46
C ASN A 471 -11.58 -17.42 -17.07
N GLY A 472 -12.79 -17.69 -16.55
CA GLY A 472 -13.03 -18.45 -15.34
C GLY A 472 -12.77 -17.70 -14.03
N ASN A 473 -12.78 -16.39 -14.06
CA ASN A 473 -12.72 -15.53 -12.85
C ASN A 473 -14.11 -15.00 -12.48
#